data_34057a44645fcd1459bd10f305cf85c9
#
_entry.id   34057a44645fcd1459bd10f305cf85c9
#
_cell.length_a   1.000
_cell.length_b   1.000
_cell.length_c   1.000
_cell.angle_alpha   90.00
_cell.angle_beta   90.00
_cell.angle_gamma   90.00
#
_symmetry.space_group_name_H-M   'P 1'
#
loop_
_entity.id
_entity.type
_entity.pdbx_description
1 polymer ?
#
loop_
_entity_poly.entity_id
_entity_poly.type
_entity_poly.pdbx_seq_one_letter_code
_entity_poly.pdbx_strand_id
1 'polypeptide(L)'
;MMASPALRVLVIEDNPVLRDNLAPLLATHGMQADFAADGLSGLQAALANPPDVLVLDIGLPGLDGLRVCEQVRARSDRHIPVLMLTARDALEDTLAGFRSGTDDYLVKPFAGAELVARCLALSQRHRLGTQHVLRVGNLSIDRRTHAVERAGKPLVLPHTALQLLLVLAEAWPRTLTRSELVERLWGEEPPESDPLRTHLYTLRQVMDKPFAVPLLKTVHGVGFRLEADQ
;
A
#
# COMPACT_ATOMS: atom_id res chain seq x y z
N MET A 1 -15.71 -14.61 -13.69
CA MET A 1 -14.37 -14.22 -13.17
C MET A 1 -14.04 -12.87 -13.80
N MET A 2 -14.13 -11.77 -13.03
CA MET A 2 -13.65 -10.48 -13.52
C MET A 2 -12.13 -10.52 -13.55
N ALA A 3 -11.52 -10.28 -14.73
CA ALA A 3 -10.08 -10.16 -14.86
C ALA A 3 -9.63 -8.99 -13.98
N SER A 4 -8.63 -9.23 -13.14
CA SER A 4 -7.97 -8.12 -12.42
C SER A 4 -7.46 -7.10 -13.45
N PRO A 5 -7.63 -5.78 -13.21
CA PRO A 5 -7.13 -4.78 -14.13
C PRO A 5 -5.62 -4.96 -14.34
N ALA A 6 -5.17 -4.83 -15.59
CA ALA A 6 -3.76 -4.94 -15.95
C ALA A 6 -2.93 -3.94 -15.15
N LEU A 7 -1.75 -4.36 -14.68
CA LEU A 7 -0.81 -3.51 -13.95
C LEU A 7 -0.29 -2.40 -14.89
N ARG A 8 -0.50 -1.15 -14.51
CA ARG A 8 -0.05 0.01 -15.28
C ARG A 8 1.35 0.43 -14.85
N VAL A 9 2.28 0.43 -15.81
CA VAL A 9 3.69 0.81 -15.61
C VAL A 9 4.00 2.00 -16.49
N LEU A 10 4.52 3.09 -15.93
CA LEU A 10 5.12 4.18 -16.70
C LEU A 10 6.64 4.01 -16.67
N VAL A 11 7.28 3.94 -17.85
CA VAL A 11 8.73 3.85 -17.99
C VAL A 11 9.25 5.19 -18.53
N ILE A 12 10.14 5.84 -17.78
CA ILE A 12 10.84 7.07 -18.20
C ILE A 12 12.31 6.71 -18.44
N GLU A 13 12.67 6.64 -19.70
CA GLU A 13 13.98 6.17 -20.18
C GLU A 13 14.27 6.88 -21.50
N ASP A 14 15.42 7.48 -21.68
CA ASP A 14 15.79 8.20 -22.91
C ASP A 14 16.28 7.28 -24.03
N ASN A 15 16.84 6.11 -23.68
CA ASN A 15 17.34 5.14 -24.65
C ASN A 15 16.19 4.43 -25.40
N PRO A 16 16.00 4.70 -26.72
CA PRO A 16 14.89 4.09 -27.48
C PRO A 16 15.02 2.57 -27.58
N VAL A 17 16.23 2.04 -27.69
CA VAL A 17 16.46 0.59 -27.80
C VAL A 17 16.00 -0.13 -26.53
N LEU A 18 16.25 0.47 -25.37
CA LEU A 18 15.80 -0.11 -24.11
C LEU A 18 14.27 -0.06 -24.00
N ARG A 19 13.64 1.06 -24.38
CA ARG A 19 12.17 1.16 -24.40
C ARG A 19 11.55 0.12 -25.34
N ASP A 20 12.09 -0.03 -26.55
CA ASP A 20 11.61 -0.99 -27.56
C ASP A 20 11.72 -2.45 -27.09
N ASN A 21 12.74 -2.77 -26.28
CA ASN A 21 12.92 -4.08 -25.68
C ASN A 21 11.97 -4.31 -24.48
N LEU A 22 11.69 -3.26 -23.69
CA LEU A 22 10.84 -3.37 -22.51
C LEU A 22 9.34 -3.47 -22.87
N ALA A 23 8.90 -2.83 -23.95
CA ALA A 23 7.49 -2.81 -24.33
C ALA A 23 6.89 -4.22 -24.54
N PRO A 24 7.45 -5.10 -25.39
CA PRO A 24 6.92 -6.46 -25.56
C PRO A 24 7.11 -7.33 -24.31
N LEU A 25 8.19 -7.11 -23.57
CA LEU A 25 8.46 -7.85 -22.34
C LEU A 25 7.36 -7.60 -21.29
N LEU A 26 7.04 -6.33 -21.00
CA LEU A 26 6.01 -5.96 -20.05
C LEU A 26 4.62 -6.45 -20.49
N ALA A 27 4.30 -6.31 -21.78
CA ALA A 27 3.04 -6.79 -22.35
C ALA A 27 2.88 -8.31 -22.21
N THR A 28 3.95 -9.11 -22.43
CA THR A 28 3.92 -10.56 -22.27
C THR A 28 3.60 -10.98 -20.82
N HIS A 29 3.94 -10.15 -19.85
CA HIS A 29 3.63 -10.38 -18.43
C HIS A 29 2.30 -9.72 -17.96
N GLY A 30 1.44 -9.31 -18.90
CA GLY A 30 0.12 -8.76 -18.60
C GLY A 30 0.15 -7.33 -18.03
N MET A 31 1.27 -6.61 -18.24
CA MET A 31 1.40 -5.21 -17.82
C MET A 31 1.08 -4.27 -18.99
N GLN A 32 0.37 -3.19 -18.69
CA GLN A 32 0.14 -2.09 -19.63
C GLN A 32 1.24 -1.04 -19.38
N ALA A 33 2.12 -0.86 -20.35
CA ALA A 33 3.26 0.06 -20.25
C ALA A 33 3.03 1.31 -21.08
N ASP A 34 3.21 2.47 -20.46
CA ASP A 34 3.35 3.77 -21.10
C ASP A 34 4.83 4.20 -21.04
N PHE A 35 5.31 4.96 -22.03
CA PHE A 35 6.71 5.35 -22.14
C PHE A 35 6.87 6.86 -22.29
N ALA A 36 7.88 7.42 -21.64
CA ALA A 36 8.35 8.79 -21.84
C ALA A 36 9.86 8.80 -22.11
N ALA A 37 10.32 9.69 -22.99
CA ALA A 37 11.72 9.77 -23.41
C ALA A 37 12.57 10.76 -22.61
N ASP A 38 11.95 11.55 -21.74
CA ASP A 38 12.61 12.57 -20.92
C ASP A 38 11.88 12.78 -19.59
N GLY A 39 12.57 13.40 -18.63
CA GLY A 39 12.04 13.58 -17.28
C GLY A 39 10.82 14.50 -17.20
N LEU A 40 10.74 15.54 -18.06
CA LEU A 40 9.62 16.51 -18.00
C LEU A 40 8.34 15.88 -18.51
N SER A 41 8.36 15.23 -19.68
CA SER A 41 7.20 14.53 -20.24
C SER A 41 6.75 13.38 -19.33
N GLY A 42 7.72 12.63 -18.77
CA GLY A 42 7.45 11.57 -17.82
C GLY A 42 6.78 12.04 -16.52
N LEU A 43 7.27 13.16 -15.95
CA LEU A 43 6.64 13.78 -14.78
C LEU A 43 5.19 14.21 -15.06
N GLN A 44 4.96 14.85 -16.20
CA GLN A 44 3.61 15.25 -16.61
C GLN A 44 2.69 14.04 -16.74
N ALA A 45 3.14 12.97 -17.40
CA ALA A 45 2.39 11.73 -17.54
C ALA A 45 2.08 11.08 -16.20
N ALA A 46 3.06 10.99 -15.29
CA ALA A 46 2.90 10.42 -13.96
C ALA A 46 1.87 11.16 -13.10
N LEU A 47 1.82 12.50 -13.21
CA LEU A 47 0.87 13.32 -12.45
C LEU A 47 -0.52 13.34 -13.07
N ALA A 48 -0.62 13.38 -14.41
CA ALA A 48 -1.91 13.40 -15.11
C ALA A 48 -2.65 12.06 -15.00
N ASN A 49 -1.91 10.96 -15.04
CA ASN A 49 -2.47 9.62 -15.06
C ASN A 49 -1.59 8.66 -14.22
N PRO A 50 -1.65 8.75 -12.88
CA PRO A 50 -0.73 8.06 -11.99
C PRO A 50 -0.65 6.55 -12.25
N PRO A 51 0.56 5.97 -12.55
CA PRO A 51 0.74 4.54 -12.78
C PRO A 51 0.72 3.74 -11.47
N ASP A 52 0.61 2.41 -11.56
CA ASP A 52 0.76 1.51 -10.40
C ASP A 52 2.24 1.35 -10.00
N VAL A 53 3.17 1.49 -10.97
CA VAL A 53 4.63 1.50 -10.77
C VAL A 53 5.25 2.48 -11.76
N LEU A 54 6.17 3.31 -11.30
CA LEU A 54 7.02 4.18 -12.10
C LEU A 54 8.42 3.55 -12.20
N VAL A 55 8.86 3.21 -13.41
CA VAL A 55 10.25 2.82 -13.72
C VAL A 55 10.96 4.05 -14.24
N LEU A 56 12.06 4.46 -13.61
CA LEU A 56 12.65 5.77 -13.80
C LEU A 56 14.16 5.71 -13.91
N ASP A 57 14.70 6.07 -15.06
CA ASP A 57 16.13 6.22 -15.23
C ASP A 57 16.66 7.46 -14.51
N ILE A 58 17.81 7.35 -13.84
CA ILE A 58 18.50 8.49 -13.22
C ILE A 58 19.08 9.41 -14.30
N GLY A 59 19.69 8.83 -15.34
CA GLY A 59 20.50 9.54 -16.35
C GLY A 59 19.69 10.28 -17.42
N LEU A 60 18.50 10.78 -17.12
CA LEU A 60 17.64 11.46 -18.08
C LEU A 60 18.18 12.85 -18.46
N PRO A 61 18.05 13.26 -19.75
CA PRO A 61 18.40 14.60 -20.17
C PRO A 61 17.45 15.66 -19.62
N GLY A 62 17.99 16.82 -19.28
CA GLY A 62 17.22 17.97 -18.77
C GLY A 62 16.82 17.80 -17.32
N LEU A 63 15.67 17.20 -17.05
CA LEU A 63 15.21 16.88 -15.70
C LEU A 63 15.62 15.44 -15.34
N ASP A 64 16.63 15.30 -14.48
CA ASP A 64 17.15 13.99 -14.06
C ASP A 64 16.11 13.19 -13.24
N GLY A 65 16.30 11.86 -13.17
CA GLY A 65 15.36 10.96 -12.53
C GLY A 65 15.19 11.21 -11.03
N LEU A 66 16.21 11.66 -10.31
CA LEU A 66 16.10 11.98 -8.89
C LEU A 66 15.14 13.16 -8.67
N ARG A 67 15.29 14.20 -9.51
CA ARG A 67 14.40 15.36 -9.50
C ARG A 67 12.98 15.03 -9.93
N VAL A 68 12.79 14.12 -10.90
CA VAL A 68 11.46 13.60 -11.24
C VAL A 68 10.84 12.91 -10.03
N CYS A 69 11.58 12.04 -9.35
CA CYS A 69 11.11 11.34 -8.17
C CYS A 69 10.69 12.31 -7.05
N GLU A 70 11.53 13.28 -6.71
CA GLU A 70 11.22 14.34 -5.74
C GLU A 70 9.92 15.09 -6.09
N GLN A 71 9.74 15.48 -7.34
CA GLN A 71 8.53 16.19 -7.78
C GLN A 71 7.29 15.30 -7.78
N VAL A 72 7.40 14.03 -8.14
CA VAL A 72 6.30 13.05 -8.02
C VAL A 72 5.89 12.90 -6.55
N ARG A 73 6.86 12.79 -5.63
CA ARG A 73 6.57 12.70 -4.18
C ARG A 73 5.89 13.95 -3.64
N ALA A 74 6.31 15.13 -4.09
CA ALA A 74 5.77 16.40 -3.60
C ALA A 74 4.38 16.74 -4.17
N ARG A 75 4.04 16.27 -5.38
CA ARG A 75 2.89 16.75 -6.14
C ARG A 75 1.80 15.71 -6.38
N SER A 76 2.10 14.42 -6.18
CA SER A 76 1.11 13.35 -6.35
C SER A 76 0.25 13.20 -5.09
N ASP A 77 -1.06 13.14 -5.28
CA ASP A 77 -2.03 12.91 -4.18
C ASP A 77 -1.95 11.49 -3.60
N ARG A 78 -1.27 10.59 -4.30
CA ARG A 78 -1.04 9.20 -3.85
C ARG A 78 0.43 8.83 -3.94
N HIS A 79 0.86 7.88 -3.10
CA HIS A 79 2.17 7.27 -3.26
C HIS A 79 2.21 6.44 -4.56
N ILE A 80 3.17 6.74 -5.45
CA ILE A 80 3.45 5.95 -6.66
C ILE A 80 4.76 5.20 -6.40
N PRO A 81 4.77 3.85 -6.36
CA PRO A 81 6.02 3.10 -6.21
C PRO A 81 7.00 3.41 -7.34
N VAL A 82 8.25 3.69 -6.98
CA VAL A 82 9.32 4.04 -7.92
C VAL A 82 10.42 2.98 -7.90
N LEU A 83 10.66 2.36 -9.06
CA LEU A 83 11.83 1.55 -9.37
C LEU A 83 12.83 2.42 -10.13
N MET A 84 13.93 2.78 -9.47
CA MET A 84 14.98 3.58 -10.09
C MET A 84 15.94 2.70 -10.92
N LEU A 85 16.22 3.08 -12.15
CA LEU A 85 17.28 2.48 -12.97
C LEU A 85 18.56 3.28 -12.80
N THR A 86 19.67 2.63 -12.48
CA THR A 86 20.95 3.31 -12.21
C THR A 86 22.11 2.64 -12.92
N ALA A 87 23.11 3.40 -13.34
CA ALA A 87 24.39 2.86 -13.77
C ALA A 87 25.21 2.36 -12.59
N ARG A 88 26.11 1.37 -12.82
CA ARG A 88 26.90 0.73 -11.78
C ARG A 88 27.79 1.70 -10.99
N ASP A 89 28.28 2.74 -11.67
CA ASP A 89 29.20 3.73 -11.09
C ASP A 89 28.49 4.80 -10.25
N ALA A 90 27.18 4.92 -10.39
CA ALA A 90 26.34 5.84 -9.60
C ALA A 90 25.84 5.24 -8.28
N LEU A 91 26.33 4.05 -7.88
CA LEU A 91 25.90 3.38 -6.64
C LEU A 91 26.36 4.15 -5.37
N GLU A 92 27.47 4.89 -5.45
CA GLU A 92 27.96 5.74 -4.34
C GLU A 92 27.10 7.01 -4.19
N ASP A 93 26.55 7.55 -5.28
CA ASP A 93 25.54 8.61 -5.25
C ASP A 93 24.17 8.10 -4.80
N THR A 94 23.96 6.79 -4.80
CA THR A 94 22.70 6.10 -4.42
C THR A 94 22.38 6.28 -2.92
N LEU A 95 23.38 6.52 -2.05
CA LEU A 95 23.13 6.90 -0.66
C LEU A 95 22.45 8.29 -0.54
N ALA A 96 22.65 9.17 -1.51
CA ALA A 96 21.87 10.41 -1.66
C ALA A 96 20.45 10.13 -2.18
N GLY A 97 20.29 9.11 -3.02
CA GLY A 97 19.00 8.69 -3.58
C GLY A 97 18.03 8.07 -2.57
N PHE A 98 18.49 7.46 -1.46
CA PHE A 98 17.59 7.06 -0.36
C PHE A 98 16.85 8.26 0.25
N ARG A 99 17.40 9.48 0.11
CA ARG A 99 16.72 10.72 0.51
C ARG A 99 15.68 11.21 -0.52
N SER A 100 15.72 10.75 -1.76
CA SER A 100 14.77 11.14 -2.82
C SER A 100 13.42 10.41 -2.75
N GLY A 101 13.28 9.41 -1.86
CA GLY A 101 12.02 8.68 -1.65
C GLY A 101 11.73 7.58 -2.68
N THR A 102 12.77 6.99 -3.30
CA THR A 102 12.61 5.80 -4.14
C THR A 102 12.29 4.55 -3.31
N ASP A 103 11.58 3.57 -3.90
CA ASP A 103 11.15 2.35 -3.20
C ASP A 103 12.04 1.13 -3.51
N ASP A 104 12.73 1.12 -4.67
CA ASP A 104 13.68 0.07 -5.07
C ASP A 104 14.62 0.57 -6.17
N TYR A 105 15.72 -0.15 -6.41
CA TYR A 105 16.75 0.14 -7.42
C TYR A 105 17.04 -1.07 -8.28
N LEU A 106 17.39 -0.80 -9.54
CA LEU A 106 17.85 -1.81 -10.49
C LEU A 106 19.06 -1.28 -11.27
N VAL A 107 20.19 -1.97 -11.12
CA VAL A 107 21.46 -1.57 -11.72
C VAL A 107 21.54 -2.01 -13.19
N LYS A 108 21.87 -1.11 -14.09
CA LYS A 108 22.15 -1.40 -15.51
C LYS A 108 23.56 -2.00 -15.66
N PRO A 109 23.76 -3.06 -16.51
CA PRO A 109 22.74 -3.78 -17.27
C PRO A 109 21.99 -4.79 -16.40
N PHE A 110 20.69 -4.96 -16.64
CA PHE A 110 19.82 -5.86 -15.91
C PHE A 110 19.11 -6.88 -16.80
N ALA A 111 18.69 -7.99 -16.21
CA ALA A 111 17.81 -8.94 -16.87
C ALA A 111 16.36 -8.42 -16.89
N GLY A 112 15.67 -8.50 -18.04
CA GLY A 112 14.30 -8.06 -18.17
C GLY A 112 13.36 -8.76 -17.18
N ALA A 113 13.58 -10.05 -16.89
CA ALA A 113 12.84 -10.81 -15.90
C ALA A 113 12.98 -10.21 -14.47
N GLU A 114 14.13 -9.64 -14.13
CA GLU A 114 14.35 -8.96 -12.86
C GLU A 114 13.52 -7.68 -12.75
N LEU A 115 13.50 -6.86 -13.80
CA LEU A 115 12.65 -5.66 -13.85
C LEU A 115 11.19 -6.03 -13.65
N VAL A 116 10.69 -7.03 -14.36
CA VAL A 116 9.31 -7.53 -14.21
C VAL A 116 9.02 -7.98 -12.79
N ALA A 117 9.89 -8.79 -12.19
CA ALA A 117 9.73 -9.28 -10.83
C ALA A 117 9.67 -8.14 -9.79
N ARG A 118 10.53 -7.13 -9.95
CA ARG A 118 10.55 -5.94 -9.08
C ARG A 118 9.29 -5.08 -9.25
N CYS A 119 8.82 -4.85 -10.48
CA CYS A 119 7.56 -4.16 -10.73
C CYS A 119 6.38 -4.87 -10.07
N LEU A 120 6.29 -6.20 -10.17
CA LEU A 120 5.26 -6.98 -9.50
C LEU A 120 5.36 -6.87 -7.98
N ALA A 121 6.56 -6.99 -7.41
CA ALA A 121 6.77 -6.88 -5.97
C ALA A 121 6.42 -5.48 -5.44
N LEU A 122 6.78 -4.41 -6.15
CA LEU A 122 6.45 -3.04 -5.80
C LEU A 122 4.93 -2.80 -5.87
N SER A 123 4.27 -3.27 -6.95
CA SER A 123 2.83 -3.13 -7.09
C SER A 123 2.06 -3.88 -6.00
N GLN A 124 2.53 -5.09 -5.63
CA GLN A 124 1.93 -5.86 -4.54
C GLN A 124 2.13 -5.18 -3.20
N ARG A 125 3.36 -4.72 -2.87
CA ARG A 125 3.64 -3.93 -1.66
C ARG A 125 2.80 -2.65 -1.63
N HIS A 126 2.62 -2.01 -2.76
CA HIS A 126 1.76 -0.82 -2.86
C HIS A 126 0.29 -1.17 -2.71
N ARG A 127 -0.21 -2.22 -3.36
CA ARG A 127 -1.59 -2.72 -3.17
C ARG A 127 -1.85 -3.18 -1.74
N LEU A 128 -0.88 -3.82 -1.10
CA LEU A 128 -0.91 -4.13 0.33
C LEU A 128 -0.73 -2.86 1.18
N GLY A 129 0.01 -1.88 0.69
CA GLY A 129 0.28 -0.59 1.34
C GLY A 129 -0.78 0.49 1.09
N THR A 130 -1.50 0.51 -0.03
CA THR A 130 -2.71 1.34 -0.23
C THR A 130 -3.91 0.80 0.54
N GLN A 131 -3.84 -0.42 1.05
CA GLN A 131 -4.68 -0.88 2.15
C GLN A 131 -4.20 -0.37 3.53
N HIS A 132 -3.52 0.78 3.60
CA HIS A 132 -3.32 1.44 4.90
C HIS A 132 -4.66 1.79 5.54
N VAL A 133 -5.69 1.99 4.74
CA VAL A 133 -7.03 2.23 5.24
C VAL A 133 -7.88 0.97 5.07
N LEU A 134 -8.08 0.25 6.17
CA LEU A 134 -9.11 -0.80 6.24
C LEU A 134 -10.49 -0.14 6.24
N ARG A 135 -11.40 -0.64 5.41
CA ARG A 135 -12.78 -0.17 5.35
C ARG A 135 -13.74 -1.31 5.64
N VAL A 136 -14.64 -1.08 6.59
CA VAL A 136 -15.74 -2.01 6.92
C VAL A 136 -17.03 -1.19 7.02
N GLY A 137 -17.82 -1.17 5.96
CA GLY A 137 -18.96 -0.26 5.85
C GLY A 137 -18.53 1.20 5.96
N ASN A 138 -19.08 1.92 6.93
CA ASN A 138 -18.77 3.33 7.21
C ASN A 138 -17.59 3.53 8.18
N LEU A 139 -16.89 2.46 8.59
CA LEU A 139 -15.67 2.50 9.39
C LEU A 139 -14.45 2.54 8.48
N SER A 140 -13.50 3.42 8.77
CA SER A 140 -12.17 3.48 8.15
C SER A 140 -11.07 3.51 9.22
N ILE A 141 -10.01 2.75 9.00
CA ILE A 141 -8.87 2.63 9.93
C ILE A 141 -7.59 2.79 9.12
N ASP A 142 -6.85 3.86 9.35
CA ASP A 142 -5.53 4.03 8.77
C ASP A 142 -4.49 3.28 9.63
N ARG A 143 -3.91 2.21 9.06
CA ARG A 143 -2.91 1.35 9.75
C ARG A 143 -1.61 2.08 10.05
N ARG A 144 -1.26 3.10 9.28
CA ARG A 144 -0.01 3.84 9.42
C ARG A 144 -0.10 4.92 10.50
N THR A 145 -1.19 5.67 10.50
CA THR A 145 -1.41 6.77 11.44
C THR A 145 -2.19 6.33 12.68
N HIS A 146 -2.79 5.13 12.64
CA HIS A 146 -3.73 4.62 13.63
C HIS A 146 -4.99 5.49 13.79
N ALA A 147 -5.25 6.36 12.81
CA ALA A 147 -6.48 7.14 12.78
C ALA A 147 -7.67 6.23 12.48
N VAL A 148 -8.72 6.37 13.28
CA VAL A 148 -9.98 5.65 13.12
C VAL A 148 -11.10 6.64 12.93
N GLU A 149 -11.91 6.43 11.91
CA GLU A 149 -13.10 7.24 11.63
C GLU A 149 -14.29 6.33 11.37
N ARG A 150 -15.46 6.74 11.86
CA ARG A 150 -16.73 6.10 11.54
C ARG A 150 -17.76 7.13 11.11
N ALA A 151 -18.35 6.94 9.93
CA ALA A 151 -19.28 7.89 9.30
C ALA A 151 -18.72 9.33 9.29
N GLY A 152 -17.41 9.50 8.97
CA GLY A 152 -16.72 10.79 8.94
C GLY A 152 -16.40 11.40 10.32
N LYS A 153 -16.70 10.70 11.43
CA LYS A 153 -16.36 11.15 12.79
C LYS A 153 -15.11 10.45 13.29
N PRO A 154 -14.07 11.19 13.73
CA PRO A 154 -12.89 10.59 14.33
C PRO A 154 -13.22 9.88 15.65
N LEU A 155 -12.62 8.70 15.84
CA LEU A 155 -12.75 7.91 17.06
C LEU A 155 -11.40 7.80 17.76
N VAL A 156 -11.36 8.04 19.06
CA VAL A 156 -10.16 7.87 19.88
C VAL A 156 -10.29 6.58 20.68
N LEU A 157 -9.37 5.63 20.43
CA LEU A 157 -9.35 4.33 21.08
C LEU A 157 -8.07 4.15 21.90
N PRO A 158 -8.13 3.53 23.09
CA PRO A 158 -6.94 3.04 23.76
C PRO A 158 -6.19 2.03 22.91
N HIS A 159 -4.86 1.94 23.08
CA HIS A 159 -3.98 1.15 22.23
C HIS A 159 -4.45 -0.30 21.99
N THR A 160 -4.75 -1.05 23.07
CA THR A 160 -5.19 -2.45 22.95
C THR A 160 -6.57 -2.59 22.30
N ALA A 161 -7.47 -1.64 22.51
CA ALA A 161 -8.78 -1.64 21.85
C ALA A 161 -8.62 -1.34 20.35
N LEU A 162 -7.67 -0.49 19.95
CA LEU A 162 -7.31 -0.26 18.55
C LEU A 162 -6.70 -1.50 17.91
N GLN A 163 -5.79 -2.19 18.60
CA GLN A 163 -5.23 -3.46 18.10
C GLN A 163 -6.31 -4.52 17.90
N LEU A 164 -7.23 -4.66 18.84
CA LEU A 164 -8.40 -5.55 18.71
C LEU A 164 -9.25 -5.18 17.48
N LEU A 165 -9.50 -3.89 17.26
CA LEU A 165 -10.24 -3.40 16.10
C LEU A 165 -9.52 -3.73 14.79
N LEU A 166 -8.19 -3.55 14.73
CA LEU A 166 -7.38 -3.90 13.56
C LEU A 166 -7.47 -5.39 13.24
N VAL A 167 -7.31 -6.27 14.25
CA VAL A 167 -7.41 -7.73 14.10
C VAL A 167 -8.79 -8.14 13.55
N LEU A 168 -9.86 -7.53 14.05
CA LEU A 168 -11.23 -7.80 13.58
C LEU A 168 -11.46 -7.27 12.14
N ALA A 169 -10.94 -6.08 11.83
CA ALA A 169 -11.08 -5.48 10.51
C ALA A 169 -10.27 -6.23 9.43
N GLU A 170 -9.10 -6.74 9.75
CA GLU A 170 -8.28 -7.57 8.87
C GLU A 170 -8.93 -8.93 8.57
N ALA A 171 -9.66 -9.47 9.53
CA ALA A 171 -10.35 -10.73 9.37
C ALA A 171 -11.71 -10.60 8.67
N TRP A 172 -12.24 -9.37 8.52
CA TRP A 172 -13.54 -9.15 7.91
C TRP A 172 -13.67 -9.79 6.52
N PRO A 173 -14.80 -10.45 6.19
CA PRO A 173 -16.04 -10.62 6.98
C PRO A 173 -16.05 -11.85 7.92
N ARG A 174 -14.92 -12.50 8.16
CA ARG A 174 -14.80 -13.74 8.95
C ARG A 174 -15.06 -13.47 10.44
N THR A 175 -15.70 -14.44 11.12
CA THR A 175 -15.80 -14.47 12.58
C THR A 175 -14.50 -15.02 13.17
N LEU A 176 -13.93 -14.33 14.14
CA LEU A 176 -12.79 -14.79 14.94
C LEU A 176 -13.28 -15.36 16.27
N THR A 177 -12.72 -16.51 16.63
CA THR A 177 -12.97 -17.12 17.93
C THR A 177 -12.28 -16.32 19.03
N ARG A 178 -12.72 -16.56 20.28
CA ARG A 178 -12.08 -15.96 21.44
C ARG A 178 -10.59 -16.31 21.53
N SER A 179 -10.24 -17.58 21.29
CA SER A 179 -8.87 -18.07 21.35
C SER A 179 -7.98 -17.42 20.26
N GLU A 180 -8.48 -17.30 19.02
CA GLU A 180 -7.77 -16.60 17.94
C GLU A 180 -7.51 -15.12 18.26
N LEU A 181 -8.47 -14.44 18.91
CA LEU A 181 -8.30 -13.04 19.31
C LEU A 181 -7.26 -12.90 20.43
N VAL A 182 -7.28 -13.78 21.43
CA VAL A 182 -6.31 -13.78 22.52
C VAL A 182 -4.91 -14.05 21.98
N GLU A 183 -4.73 -15.08 21.16
CA GLU A 183 -3.46 -15.43 20.52
C GLU A 183 -2.88 -14.29 19.69
N ARG A 184 -3.71 -13.62 18.86
CA ARG A 184 -3.25 -12.51 18.01
C ARG A 184 -2.92 -11.24 18.77
N LEU A 185 -3.54 -11.01 19.92
CA LEU A 185 -3.31 -9.80 20.73
C LEU A 185 -2.17 -9.95 21.74
N TRP A 186 -1.98 -11.15 22.30
CA TRP A 186 -1.03 -11.37 23.40
C TRP A 186 -0.05 -12.51 23.14
N GLY A 187 -0.20 -13.28 22.05
CA GLY A 187 0.68 -14.41 21.74
C GLY A 187 0.58 -15.53 22.78
N GLU A 188 1.73 -16.06 23.16
CA GLU A 188 1.83 -17.19 24.10
C GLU A 188 1.66 -16.81 25.58
N GLU A 189 1.70 -15.50 25.90
CA GLU A 189 1.58 -15.00 27.29
C GLU A 189 0.32 -14.14 27.49
N PRO A 190 -0.88 -14.74 27.49
CA PRO A 190 -2.10 -13.97 27.77
C PRO A 190 -2.15 -13.55 29.23
N PRO A 191 -2.69 -12.37 29.55
CA PRO A 191 -2.90 -11.93 30.93
C PRO A 191 -3.80 -12.88 31.71
N GLU A 192 -3.56 -13.06 33.03
CA GLU A 192 -4.35 -13.95 33.90
C GLU A 192 -5.84 -13.55 34.03
N SER A 193 -6.15 -12.27 33.88
CA SER A 193 -7.54 -11.75 33.87
C SER A 193 -8.17 -11.88 32.47
N ASP A 194 -9.49 -11.75 32.35
CA ASP A 194 -10.18 -11.69 31.07
C ASP A 194 -10.08 -10.30 30.38
N PRO A 195 -8.94 -9.96 29.75
CA PRO A 195 -8.72 -8.64 29.18
C PRO A 195 -9.58 -8.40 27.93
N LEU A 196 -9.91 -9.46 27.19
CA LEU A 196 -10.68 -9.35 25.95
C LEU A 196 -12.07 -8.74 26.21
N ARG A 197 -12.71 -9.10 27.32
CA ARG A 197 -14.04 -8.57 27.71
C ARG A 197 -14.00 -7.06 27.89
N THR A 198 -12.97 -6.55 28.57
CA THR A 198 -12.80 -5.11 28.81
C THR A 198 -12.59 -4.34 27.50
N HIS A 199 -11.76 -4.87 26.59
CA HIS A 199 -11.46 -4.20 25.31
C HIS A 199 -12.66 -4.27 24.35
N LEU A 200 -13.41 -5.37 24.31
CA LEU A 200 -14.67 -5.46 23.57
C LEU A 200 -15.72 -4.47 24.10
N TYR A 201 -15.80 -4.30 25.41
CA TYR A 201 -16.67 -3.30 26.01
C TYR A 201 -16.26 -1.88 25.59
N THR A 202 -14.97 -1.55 25.68
CA THR A 202 -14.43 -0.25 25.26
C THR A 202 -14.70 0.02 23.77
N LEU A 203 -14.48 -0.97 22.90
CA LEU A 203 -14.83 -0.84 21.49
C LEU A 203 -16.30 -0.51 21.28
N ARG A 204 -17.21 -1.21 21.95
CA ARG A 204 -18.65 -0.93 21.84
C ARG A 204 -18.99 0.47 22.30
N GLN A 205 -18.40 0.94 23.40
CA GLN A 205 -18.67 2.28 23.91
C GLN A 205 -18.24 3.38 22.92
N VAL A 206 -17.08 3.24 22.30
CA VAL A 206 -16.52 4.25 21.41
C VAL A 206 -17.04 4.11 19.97
N MET A 207 -17.09 2.88 19.45
CA MET A 207 -17.35 2.62 18.05
C MET A 207 -18.85 2.41 17.75
N ASP A 208 -19.63 1.83 18.67
CA ASP A 208 -21.03 1.45 18.38
C ASP A 208 -22.05 2.34 19.08
N LYS A 209 -21.86 2.63 20.34
CA LYS A 209 -22.86 3.38 21.15
C LYS A 209 -23.23 4.77 20.58
N PRO A 210 -22.30 5.53 19.96
CA PRO A 210 -22.64 6.82 19.35
C PRO A 210 -23.38 6.72 18.00
N PHE A 211 -23.57 5.50 17.47
CA PHE A 211 -24.13 5.27 16.13
C PHE A 211 -25.37 4.36 16.19
N ALA A 212 -26.28 4.53 15.22
CA ALA A 212 -27.56 3.82 15.18
C ALA A 212 -27.41 2.30 15.01
N VAL A 213 -26.41 1.86 14.23
CA VAL A 213 -26.19 0.44 13.92
C VAL A 213 -24.84 -0.01 14.46
N PRO A 214 -24.79 -1.03 15.32
CA PRO A 214 -23.53 -1.56 15.84
C PRO A 214 -22.82 -2.41 14.80
N LEU A 215 -21.51 -2.15 14.58
CA LEU A 215 -20.65 -2.95 13.68
C LEU A 215 -20.07 -4.17 14.39
N LEU A 216 -19.77 -4.10 15.68
CA LEU A 216 -19.18 -5.22 16.42
C LEU A 216 -20.25 -6.21 16.85
N LYS A 217 -20.31 -7.35 16.19
CA LYS A 217 -21.28 -8.41 16.47
C LYS A 217 -20.65 -9.54 17.28
N THR A 218 -21.43 -10.05 18.23
CA THR A 218 -21.15 -11.33 18.89
C THR A 218 -21.88 -12.44 18.15
N VAL A 219 -21.15 -13.44 17.70
CA VAL A 219 -21.71 -14.69 17.17
C VAL A 219 -21.71 -15.70 18.31
N HIS A 220 -22.89 -15.95 18.89
CA HIS A 220 -23.04 -16.81 20.08
C HIS A 220 -22.43 -18.20 19.84
N GLY A 221 -21.64 -18.66 20.79
CA GLY A 221 -20.95 -19.96 20.72
C GLY A 221 -19.75 -20.01 19.75
N VAL A 222 -19.48 -18.93 18.98
CA VAL A 222 -18.39 -18.89 17.99
C VAL A 222 -17.36 -17.82 18.33
N GLY A 223 -17.76 -16.54 18.40
CA GLY A 223 -16.80 -15.46 18.61
C GLY A 223 -17.31 -14.06 18.23
N PHE A 224 -16.46 -13.29 17.58
CA PHE A 224 -16.72 -11.88 17.25
C PHE A 224 -16.36 -11.58 15.81
N ARG A 225 -17.10 -10.68 15.18
CA ARG A 225 -16.81 -10.14 13.85
C ARG A 225 -17.26 -8.68 13.72
N LEU A 226 -16.74 -8.01 12.71
CA LEU A 226 -17.35 -6.78 12.22
C LEU A 226 -18.40 -7.12 11.14
N GLU A 227 -19.48 -6.35 11.10
CA GLU A 227 -20.53 -6.49 10.11
C GLU A 227 -20.84 -5.11 9.53
N ALA A 228 -20.64 -4.97 8.21
CA ALA A 228 -20.97 -3.73 7.52
C ALA A 228 -22.50 -3.59 7.37
N ASP A 229 -22.99 -2.36 7.50
CA ASP A 229 -24.34 -2.02 7.08
C ASP A 229 -24.48 -2.25 5.57
N GLN A 230 -25.53 -2.90 5.13
CA GLN A 230 -25.86 -3.08 3.72
C GLN A 230 -26.39 -1.77 3.13
#